data_694fd062173ae2cc526dad45b511c5b4
#
_entry.id   694fd062173ae2cc526dad45b511c5b4
#
_cell.length_a   1.000
_cell.length_b   1.000
_cell.length_c   1.000
_cell.angle_alpha   90.00
_cell.angle_beta   90.00
_cell.angle_gamma   90.00
#
_symmetry.space_group_name_H-M   'P 1'
#
loop_
_entity.id
_entity.type
_entity.pdbx_description
1 polymer ?
#
loop_
_entity_poly.entity_id
_entity_poly.type
_entity_poly.pdbx_seq_one_letter_code
_entity_poly.pdbx_strand_id
1 'polypeptide(L)'
;MRGPSMKKKNAATEYRTPLFDRLFKPQVITLPNGHTVERPRSRQPLIWICVVAAVWASVVLTGFDFSILIKRGHQFTVILEQIFQPDWSFLPKVIGPLVDTIKMSILGSVLGATLALPFAVVSSTNINRNGIVVALCRFLLNLIRTLPTLVIAKFAALIFGLGTFAGTMAITVFTFGVVSKMLYEAIE
;
A
#
# COMPACT_ATOMS: atom_id res chain seq x y z
N MET A 1 -54.95 43.51 -31.04
CA MET A 1 -53.48 43.40 -30.78
C MET A 1 -53.14 41.94 -30.62
N ARG A 2 -52.51 41.39 -31.66
CA ARG A 2 -52.07 39.97 -31.68
C ARG A 2 -50.64 39.85 -31.08
N GLY A 3 -50.49 39.12 -29.96
CA GLY A 3 -49.21 38.83 -29.39
C GLY A 3 -48.39 37.80 -30.22
N PRO A 4 -47.06 37.88 -30.19
CA PRO A 4 -46.22 37.02 -31.07
C PRO A 4 -46.13 35.60 -30.53
N SER A 5 -46.42 34.67 -31.43
CA SER A 5 -46.24 33.22 -31.25
C SER A 5 -44.75 32.88 -31.03
N MET A 6 -44.41 32.47 -29.80
CA MET A 6 -43.10 31.87 -29.54
C MET A 6 -42.98 30.48 -30.19
N LYS A 7 -42.34 30.43 -31.34
CA LYS A 7 -41.81 29.16 -31.90
C LYS A 7 -40.77 28.60 -30.94
N LYS A 8 -41.11 27.57 -30.13
CA LYS A 8 -40.15 26.71 -29.44
C LYS A 8 -39.27 26.02 -30.51
N LYS A 9 -38.05 26.52 -30.66
CA LYS A 9 -36.97 25.82 -31.34
C LYS A 9 -36.66 24.56 -30.51
N ASN A 10 -37.14 23.40 -30.95
CA ASN A 10 -36.64 22.10 -30.50
C ASN A 10 -35.21 21.95 -31.01
N ALA A 11 -34.24 22.39 -30.23
CA ALA A 11 -32.87 22.01 -30.43
C ALA A 11 -32.74 20.55 -29.95
N ALA A 12 -33.09 19.63 -30.86
CA ALA A 12 -32.65 18.24 -30.72
C ALA A 12 -31.11 18.25 -30.79
N THR A 13 -30.49 18.29 -29.62
CA THR A 13 -29.07 18.03 -29.50
C THR A 13 -28.88 16.58 -29.98
N GLU A 14 -28.31 16.43 -31.17
CA GLU A 14 -27.96 15.15 -31.77
C GLU A 14 -26.88 14.52 -30.91
N TYR A 15 -27.30 13.82 -29.84
CA TYR A 15 -26.41 13.00 -29.03
C TYR A 15 -25.92 11.87 -29.93
N ARG A 16 -24.65 11.97 -30.35
CA ARG A 16 -23.95 10.81 -30.94
C ARG A 16 -24.06 9.67 -29.94
N THR A 17 -24.95 8.73 -30.22
CA THR A 17 -25.14 7.54 -29.41
C THR A 17 -23.81 6.78 -29.36
N PRO A 18 -23.19 6.61 -28.17
CA PRO A 18 -21.96 5.85 -28.05
C PRO A 18 -22.21 4.42 -28.55
N LEU A 19 -21.21 3.79 -29.14
CA LEU A 19 -21.27 2.43 -29.70
C LEU A 19 -21.94 1.41 -28.77
N PHE A 20 -21.89 1.66 -27.48
CA PHE A 20 -22.52 0.85 -26.42
C PHE A 20 -24.06 0.87 -26.50
N ASP A 21 -24.67 2.02 -26.78
CA ASP A 21 -26.14 2.17 -26.88
C ASP A 21 -26.70 1.55 -28.18
N ARG A 22 -25.84 1.32 -29.19
CA ARG A 22 -26.18 0.55 -30.38
C ARG A 22 -26.25 -0.96 -30.12
N LEU A 23 -25.42 -1.49 -29.24
CA LEU A 23 -25.38 -2.91 -28.89
C LEU A 23 -26.45 -3.30 -27.86
N PHE A 24 -26.77 -2.37 -26.94
CA PHE A 24 -27.73 -2.63 -25.85
C PHE A 24 -28.82 -1.56 -25.88
N LYS A 25 -29.99 -1.91 -26.44
CA LYS A 25 -31.13 -0.99 -26.49
C LYS A 25 -31.50 -0.46 -25.09
N PRO A 26 -31.70 0.88 -24.95
CA PRO A 26 -32.11 1.46 -23.67
C PRO A 26 -33.49 0.95 -23.24
N GLN A 27 -33.73 0.80 -21.96
CA GLN A 27 -35.05 0.48 -21.43
C GLN A 27 -35.90 1.73 -21.40
N VAL A 28 -37.03 1.69 -22.09
CA VAL A 28 -38.03 2.77 -22.10
C VAL A 28 -38.96 2.55 -20.92
N ILE A 29 -38.94 3.46 -19.96
CA ILE A 29 -39.85 3.46 -18.80
C ILE A 29 -40.93 4.51 -19.05
N THR A 30 -42.20 4.10 -19.12
CA THR A 30 -43.36 5.00 -19.19
C THR A 30 -43.72 5.43 -17.77
N LEU A 31 -43.66 6.74 -17.54
CA LEU A 31 -44.13 7.32 -16.30
C LEU A 31 -45.68 7.40 -16.28
N PRO A 32 -46.32 7.44 -15.06
CA PRO A 32 -47.79 7.58 -14.95
C PRO A 32 -48.36 8.80 -15.65
N ASN A 33 -47.56 9.78 -15.99
CA ASN A 33 -47.93 11.02 -16.69
C ASN A 33 -47.86 10.90 -18.23
N GLY A 34 -47.70 9.69 -18.78
CA GLY A 34 -47.62 9.46 -20.23
C GLY A 34 -46.29 9.85 -20.87
N HIS A 35 -45.32 10.37 -20.12
CA HIS A 35 -44.00 10.68 -20.62
C HIS A 35 -43.09 9.46 -20.61
N THR A 36 -42.42 9.18 -21.72
CA THR A 36 -41.43 8.11 -21.85
C THR A 36 -40.04 8.67 -21.56
N VAL A 37 -39.33 8.06 -20.58
CA VAL A 37 -37.94 8.41 -20.26
C VAL A 37 -37.05 7.22 -20.60
N GLU A 38 -36.07 7.46 -21.45
CA GLU A 38 -35.05 6.47 -21.79
C GLU A 38 -34.01 6.40 -20.63
N ARG A 39 -33.98 5.27 -19.94
CA ARG A 39 -32.97 5.04 -18.90
C ARG A 39 -31.73 4.39 -19.52
N PRO A 40 -30.56 5.07 -19.51
CA PRO A 40 -29.33 4.47 -20.01
C PRO A 40 -29.03 3.18 -19.25
N ARG A 41 -28.74 2.11 -19.98
CA ARG A 41 -28.44 0.82 -19.35
C ARG A 41 -27.15 0.91 -18.56
N SER A 42 -27.16 0.35 -17.37
CA SER A 42 -25.98 0.33 -16.49
C SER A 42 -24.80 -0.34 -17.17
N ARG A 43 -23.62 0.31 -17.17
CA ARG A 43 -22.35 -0.24 -17.67
C ARG A 43 -21.75 -1.30 -16.76
N GLN A 44 -22.42 -1.61 -15.66
CA GLN A 44 -21.97 -2.60 -14.68
C GLN A 44 -21.61 -3.96 -15.28
N PRO A 45 -22.43 -4.58 -16.18
CA PRO A 45 -22.07 -5.89 -16.73
C PRO A 45 -20.78 -5.85 -17.56
N LEU A 46 -20.52 -4.76 -18.29
CA LEU A 46 -19.29 -4.61 -19.06
C LEU A 46 -18.08 -4.48 -18.15
N ILE A 47 -18.22 -3.73 -17.04
CA ILE A 47 -17.16 -3.60 -16.02
C ILE A 47 -16.84 -4.97 -15.42
N TRP A 48 -17.87 -5.75 -15.06
CA TRP A 48 -17.67 -7.09 -14.53
C TRP A 48 -17.00 -8.04 -15.53
N ILE A 49 -17.35 -7.98 -16.79
CA ILE A 49 -16.68 -8.76 -17.85
C ILE A 49 -15.20 -8.36 -17.96
N CYS A 50 -14.89 -7.06 -17.96
CA CYS A 50 -13.52 -6.59 -17.99
C CYS A 50 -12.72 -7.02 -16.74
N VAL A 51 -13.33 -6.96 -15.57
CA VAL A 51 -12.69 -7.41 -14.32
C VAL A 51 -12.42 -8.91 -14.37
N VAL A 52 -13.40 -9.71 -14.76
CA VAL A 52 -13.22 -11.18 -14.89
C VAL A 52 -12.15 -11.51 -15.92
N ALA A 53 -12.15 -10.83 -17.07
CA ALA A 53 -11.14 -11.02 -18.11
C ALA A 53 -9.74 -10.61 -17.62
N ALA A 54 -9.62 -9.52 -16.87
CA ALA A 54 -8.36 -9.07 -16.29
C ALA A 54 -7.84 -10.07 -15.22
N VAL A 55 -8.72 -10.58 -14.37
CA VAL A 55 -8.38 -11.60 -13.37
C VAL A 55 -7.94 -12.89 -14.08
N TRP A 56 -8.68 -13.33 -15.09
CA TRP A 56 -8.32 -14.51 -15.88
C TRP A 56 -6.95 -14.35 -16.56
N ALA A 57 -6.73 -13.23 -17.22
CA ALA A 57 -5.43 -12.92 -17.82
C ALA A 57 -4.30 -12.90 -16.80
N SER A 58 -4.55 -12.32 -15.62
CA SER A 58 -3.59 -12.31 -14.51
C SER A 58 -3.23 -13.72 -14.05
N VAL A 59 -4.23 -14.60 -13.88
CA VAL A 59 -4.03 -16.01 -13.48
C VAL A 59 -3.17 -16.74 -14.51
N VAL A 60 -3.50 -16.57 -15.81
CA VAL A 60 -2.75 -17.23 -16.89
C VAL A 60 -1.33 -16.68 -17.01
N LEU A 61 -1.14 -15.36 -16.95
CA LEU A 61 0.18 -14.73 -17.06
C LEU A 61 1.08 -15.03 -15.85
N THR A 62 0.49 -15.16 -14.67
CA THR A 62 1.22 -15.49 -13.43
C THR A 62 1.55 -16.98 -13.33
N GLY A 63 0.96 -17.84 -14.19
CA GLY A 63 1.12 -19.28 -14.10
C GLY A 63 0.54 -19.86 -12.80
N PHE A 64 -0.51 -19.22 -12.27
CA PHE A 64 -1.13 -19.65 -11.02
C PHE A 64 -1.86 -20.99 -11.22
N ASP A 65 -1.33 -22.05 -10.59
CA ASP A 65 -1.87 -23.40 -10.69
C ASP A 65 -2.67 -23.76 -9.43
N PHE A 66 -3.98 -23.75 -9.55
CA PHE A 66 -4.90 -24.18 -8.49
C PHE A 66 -4.68 -25.64 -8.06
N SER A 67 -4.17 -26.48 -8.96
CA SER A 67 -3.86 -27.88 -8.65
C SER A 67 -2.78 -28.00 -7.57
N ILE A 68 -1.81 -27.07 -7.56
CA ILE A 68 -0.76 -27.03 -6.53
C ILE A 68 -1.37 -26.72 -5.16
N LEU A 69 -2.35 -25.79 -5.10
CA LEU A 69 -3.00 -25.44 -3.86
C LEU A 69 -3.76 -26.63 -3.25
N ILE A 70 -4.47 -27.37 -4.09
CA ILE A 70 -5.20 -28.58 -3.64
C ILE A 70 -4.23 -29.69 -3.24
N LYS A 71 -3.22 -29.97 -4.06
CA LYS A 71 -2.22 -31.03 -3.80
C LYS A 71 -1.39 -30.74 -2.55
N ARG A 72 -1.09 -29.45 -2.29
CA ARG A 72 -0.31 -29.03 -1.11
C ARG A 72 -1.18 -28.64 0.08
N GLY A 73 -2.48 -28.68 -0.04
CA GLY A 73 -3.42 -28.41 1.07
C GLY A 73 -3.17 -29.28 2.29
N HIS A 74 -2.76 -30.53 2.08
CA HIS A 74 -2.37 -31.42 3.16
C HIS A 74 -1.13 -30.91 3.94
N GLN A 75 -0.20 -30.19 3.31
CA GLN A 75 0.94 -29.61 4.01
C GLN A 75 0.51 -28.55 5.02
N PHE A 76 -0.58 -27.85 4.74
CA PHE A 76 -1.16 -26.88 5.69
C PHE A 76 -1.67 -27.56 6.97
N THR A 77 -2.34 -28.71 6.84
CA THR A 77 -2.80 -29.47 8.01
C THR A 77 -1.64 -30.04 8.81
N VAL A 78 -0.58 -30.52 8.14
CA VAL A 78 0.64 -31.00 8.81
C VAL A 78 1.31 -29.86 9.60
N ILE A 79 1.42 -28.66 9.01
CA ILE A 79 1.98 -27.49 9.71
C ILE A 79 1.13 -27.11 10.92
N LEU A 80 -0.21 -27.15 10.79
CA LEU A 80 -1.10 -26.90 11.92
C LEU A 80 -0.91 -27.91 13.03
N GLU A 81 -0.83 -29.21 12.73
CA GLU A 81 -0.56 -30.24 13.73
C GLU A 81 0.77 -30.02 14.45
N GLN A 82 1.82 -29.68 13.70
CA GLN A 82 3.13 -29.36 14.27
C GLN A 82 3.13 -28.14 15.19
N ILE A 83 2.32 -27.13 14.89
CA ILE A 83 2.17 -25.95 15.77
C ILE A 83 1.56 -26.34 17.11
N PHE A 84 0.61 -27.29 17.13
CA PHE A 84 -0.02 -27.76 18.36
C PHE A 84 0.82 -28.79 19.14
N GLN A 85 1.93 -29.27 18.57
CA GLN A 85 2.86 -30.18 19.22
C GLN A 85 4.22 -29.52 19.42
N PRO A 86 4.36 -28.56 20.35
CA PRO A 86 5.61 -27.85 20.56
C PRO A 86 6.67 -28.79 21.16
N ASP A 87 7.85 -28.80 20.54
CA ASP A 87 9.01 -29.52 21.06
C ASP A 87 9.70 -28.69 22.14
N TRP A 88 9.38 -28.97 23.39
CA TRP A 88 9.96 -28.30 24.55
C TRP A 88 11.46 -28.55 24.70
N SER A 89 12.02 -29.61 24.11
CA SER A 89 13.44 -29.89 24.12
C SER A 89 14.26 -28.89 23.31
N PHE A 90 13.61 -28.19 22.38
CA PHE A 90 14.22 -27.14 21.55
C PHE A 90 14.35 -25.79 22.25
N LEU A 91 13.62 -25.59 23.35
CA LEU A 91 13.57 -24.32 24.10
C LEU A 91 14.97 -23.77 24.47
N PRO A 92 15.91 -24.55 24.98
CA PRO A 92 17.24 -24.04 25.32
C PRO A 92 18.01 -23.46 24.12
N LYS A 93 17.77 -24.00 22.90
CA LYS A 93 18.40 -23.50 21.67
C LYS A 93 17.84 -22.17 21.19
N VAL A 94 16.61 -21.82 21.59
CA VAL A 94 15.92 -20.58 21.20
C VAL A 94 16.28 -19.42 22.13
N ILE A 95 16.60 -19.69 23.40
CA ILE A 95 16.88 -18.65 24.40
C ILE A 95 18.07 -17.76 23.98
N GLY A 96 19.14 -18.34 23.46
CA GLY A 96 20.31 -17.59 23.00
C GLY A 96 19.96 -16.54 21.94
N PRO A 97 19.43 -16.95 20.76
CA PRO A 97 19.00 -16.03 19.72
C PRO A 97 17.92 -15.02 20.18
N LEU A 98 17.04 -15.42 21.09
CA LEU A 98 16.03 -14.52 21.67
C LEU A 98 16.67 -13.37 22.45
N VAL A 99 17.62 -13.70 23.35
CA VAL A 99 18.37 -12.71 24.13
C VAL A 99 19.16 -11.79 23.20
N ASP A 100 19.78 -12.31 22.17
CA ASP A 100 20.51 -11.50 21.18
C ASP A 100 19.58 -10.56 20.42
N THR A 101 18.37 -11.00 20.07
CA THR A 101 17.35 -10.15 19.44
C THR A 101 16.94 -9.00 20.37
N ILE A 102 16.75 -9.28 21.67
CA ILE A 102 16.41 -8.25 22.65
C ILE A 102 17.57 -7.23 22.78
N LYS A 103 18.81 -7.70 22.88
CA LYS A 103 19.99 -6.82 22.94
C LYS A 103 20.10 -5.93 21.70
N MET A 104 19.94 -6.51 20.50
CA MET A 104 19.95 -5.76 19.24
C MET A 104 18.87 -4.69 19.20
N SER A 105 17.65 -5.02 19.64
CA SER A 105 16.52 -4.12 19.64
C SER A 105 16.74 -2.93 20.57
N ILE A 106 17.20 -3.19 21.78
CA ILE A 106 17.49 -2.14 22.77
C ILE A 106 18.62 -1.25 22.27
N LEU A 107 19.76 -1.85 21.89
CA LEU A 107 20.92 -1.08 21.45
C LEU A 107 20.64 -0.28 20.19
N GLY A 108 20.00 -0.90 19.17
CA GLY A 108 19.65 -0.23 17.93
C GLY A 108 18.67 0.90 18.14
N SER A 109 17.67 0.73 19.01
CA SER A 109 16.69 1.78 19.31
C SER A 109 17.31 2.95 20.06
N VAL A 110 18.17 2.68 21.06
CA VAL A 110 18.85 3.74 21.82
C VAL A 110 19.80 4.53 20.92
N LEU A 111 20.62 3.86 20.12
CA LEU A 111 21.53 4.53 19.18
C LEU A 111 20.75 5.34 18.13
N GLY A 112 19.72 4.76 17.54
CA GLY A 112 18.88 5.44 16.53
C GLY A 112 18.16 6.67 17.10
N ALA A 113 17.58 6.55 18.29
CA ALA A 113 16.90 7.66 18.96
C ALA A 113 17.89 8.78 19.38
N THR A 114 19.05 8.42 19.89
CA THR A 114 20.09 9.41 20.27
C THR A 114 20.56 10.20 19.05
N LEU A 115 20.83 9.53 17.93
CA LEU A 115 21.21 10.19 16.69
C LEU A 115 20.06 11.02 16.08
N ALA A 116 18.83 10.65 16.33
CA ALA A 116 17.64 11.36 15.85
C ALA A 116 17.48 12.75 16.49
N LEU A 117 17.89 12.95 17.73
CA LEU A 117 17.74 14.22 18.44
C LEU A 117 18.38 15.41 17.71
N PRO A 118 19.70 15.41 17.39
CA PRO A 118 20.32 16.54 16.70
C PRO A 118 19.76 16.71 15.29
N PHE A 119 19.45 15.61 14.59
CA PHE A 119 18.87 15.69 13.25
C PHE A 119 17.44 16.29 13.25
N ALA A 120 16.63 15.97 14.25
CA ALA A 120 15.29 16.55 14.39
C ALA A 120 15.36 18.08 14.58
N VAL A 121 16.28 18.56 15.42
CA VAL A 121 16.48 19.99 15.64
C VAL A 121 16.90 20.69 14.34
N VAL A 122 17.84 20.13 13.61
CA VAL A 122 18.31 20.70 12.32
C VAL A 122 17.22 20.65 11.23
N SER A 123 16.35 19.66 11.28
CA SER A 123 15.27 19.45 10.30
C SER A 123 14.00 20.27 10.59
N SER A 124 13.90 20.93 11.77
CA SER A 124 12.77 21.75 12.17
C SER A 124 12.86 23.15 11.57
N THR A 125 11.78 23.61 10.94
CA THR A 125 11.69 24.97 10.36
C THR A 125 11.61 26.06 11.44
N ASN A 126 11.13 25.72 12.64
CA ASN A 126 11.04 26.64 13.75
C ASN A 126 12.41 27.04 14.31
N ILE A 127 13.38 26.14 14.21
CA ILE A 127 14.74 26.35 14.78
C ILE A 127 15.72 26.75 13.69
N ASN A 128 15.69 26.07 12.55
CA ASN A 128 16.63 26.29 11.44
C ASN A 128 15.97 27.14 10.36
N ARG A 129 16.41 28.37 10.21
CA ARG A 129 15.92 29.30 9.18
C ARG A 129 16.46 29.04 7.78
N ASN A 130 17.48 28.19 7.64
CA ASN A 130 18.03 27.86 6.33
C ASN A 130 17.18 26.77 5.65
N GLY A 131 16.27 27.18 4.76
CA GLY A 131 15.36 26.28 4.05
C GLY A 131 16.04 25.20 3.23
N ILE A 132 17.27 25.44 2.73
CA ILE A 132 18.02 24.44 1.93
C ILE A 132 18.48 23.29 2.84
N VAL A 133 19.02 23.61 4.02
CA VAL A 133 19.48 22.60 4.98
C VAL A 133 18.30 21.76 5.47
N VAL A 134 17.18 22.41 5.83
CA VAL A 134 15.95 21.71 6.25
C VAL A 134 15.45 20.78 5.15
N ALA A 135 15.36 21.28 3.91
CA ALA A 135 14.90 20.48 2.78
C ALA A 135 15.78 19.26 2.52
N LEU A 136 17.12 19.44 2.59
CA LEU A 136 18.08 18.35 2.40
C LEU A 136 17.98 17.29 3.52
N CYS A 137 17.90 17.72 4.78
CA CYS A 137 17.72 16.81 5.91
C CYS A 137 16.43 16.02 5.80
N ARG A 138 15.31 16.68 5.50
CA ARG A 138 14.01 16.02 5.31
C ARG A 138 14.00 15.08 4.11
N PHE A 139 14.65 15.44 3.02
CA PHE A 139 14.81 14.54 1.87
C PHE A 139 15.56 13.26 2.26
N LEU A 140 16.69 13.38 2.97
CA LEU A 140 17.47 12.25 3.47
C LEU A 140 16.65 11.35 4.41
N LEU A 141 15.95 11.95 5.38
CA LEU A 141 15.08 11.21 6.29
C LEU A 141 13.94 10.47 5.55
N ASN A 142 13.34 11.10 4.56
CA ASN A 142 12.31 10.47 3.74
C ASN A 142 12.89 9.31 2.91
N LEU A 143 14.09 9.47 2.35
CA LEU A 143 14.77 8.42 1.61
C LEU A 143 15.03 7.18 2.51
N ILE A 144 15.57 7.38 3.71
CA ILE A 144 15.80 6.30 4.68
C ILE A 144 14.50 5.57 5.01
N ARG A 145 13.40 6.30 5.21
CA ARG A 145 12.09 5.73 5.56
C ARG A 145 11.38 4.99 4.42
N THR A 146 11.70 5.32 3.17
CA THR A 146 11.14 4.60 2.01
C THR A 146 11.78 3.23 1.82
N LEU A 147 12.97 3.01 2.37
CA LEU A 147 13.65 1.73 2.29
C LEU A 147 13.04 0.73 3.28
N PRO A 148 12.60 -0.45 2.82
CA PRO A 148 12.18 -1.53 3.72
C PRO A 148 13.33 -1.92 4.65
N THR A 149 13.05 -2.08 5.95
CA THR A 149 14.06 -2.46 6.96
C THR A 149 14.84 -3.72 6.58
N LEU A 150 14.19 -4.68 5.91
CA LEU A 150 14.85 -5.89 5.40
C LEU A 150 15.92 -5.59 4.35
N VAL A 151 15.74 -4.56 3.54
CA VAL A 151 16.75 -4.15 2.54
C VAL A 151 17.96 -3.58 3.26
N ILE A 152 17.76 -2.70 4.24
CA ILE A 152 18.83 -2.14 5.07
C ILE A 152 19.58 -3.27 5.79
N ALA A 153 18.85 -4.23 6.36
CA ALA A 153 19.45 -5.37 7.04
C ALA A 153 20.30 -6.25 6.08
N LYS A 154 19.83 -6.46 4.84
CA LYS A 154 20.60 -7.20 3.82
C LYS A 154 21.88 -6.46 3.42
N PHE A 155 21.81 -5.13 3.23
CA PHE A 155 23.02 -4.35 2.96
C PHE A 155 23.99 -4.38 4.12
N ALA A 156 23.51 -4.24 5.35
CA ALA A 156 24.35 -4.35 6.53
C ALA A 156 24.98 -5.75 6.64
N ALA A 157 24.21 -6.80 6.37
CA ALA A 157 24.72 -8.17 6.37
C ALA A 157 25.74 -8.44 5.25
N LEU A 158 25.61 -7.78 4.11
CA LEU A 158 26.57 -7.89 3.00
C LEU A 158 27.93 -7.26 3.36
N ILE A 159 27.91 -6.12 4.09
CA ILE A 159 29.12 -5.37 4.44
C ILE A 159 29.80 -5.97 5.69
N PHE A 160 29.02 -6.28 6.71
CA PHE A 160 29.51 -6.67 8.04
C PHE A 160 29.40 -8.18 8.35
N GLY A 161 28.81 -8.94 7.41
CA GLY A 161 28.46 -10.34 7.64
C GLY A 161 27.12 -10.54 8.32
N LEU A 162 26.61 -11.77 8.26
CA LEU A 162 25.38 -12.16 8.95
C LEU A 162 25.65 -12.22 10.48
N GLY A 163 24.87 -11.47 11.24
CA GLY A 163 25.00 -11.49 12.70
C GLY A 163 24.25 -10.36 13.41
N THR A 164 24.42 -10.31 14.72
CA THR A 164 23.78 -9.34 15.61
C THR A 164 24.13 -7.89 15.27
N PHE A 165 25.34 -7.66 14.77
CA PHE A 165 25.80 -6.32 14.38
C PHE A 165 25.00 -5.78 13.20
N ALA A 166 24.80 -6.56 12.14
CA ALA A 166 24.02 -6.17 10.98
C ALA A 166 22.55 -5.86 11.34
N GLY A 167 21.97 -6.68 12.24
CA GLY A 167 20.63 -6.45 12.76
C GLY A 167 20.54 -5.15 13.58
N THR A 168 21.51 -4.90 14.46
CA THR A 168 21.58 -3.66 15.26
C THR A 168 21.67 -2.43 14.34
N MET A 169 22.53 -2.45 13.33
CA MET A 169 22.67 -1.36 12.35
C MET A 169 21.36 -1.10 11.61
N ALA A 170 20.68 -2.15 11.17
CA ALA A 170 19.39 -2.00 10.47
C ALA A 170 18.32 -1.35 11.37
N ILE A 171 18.23 -1.78 12.64
CA ILE A 171 17.30 -1.19 13.61
C ILE A 171 17.69 0.25 13.92
N THR A 172 18.99 0.56 14.07
CA THR A 172 19.48 1.92 14.29
C THR A 172 19.06 2.87 13.17
N VAL A 173 19.30 2.50 11.92
CA VAL A 173 18.94 3.34 10.76
C VAL A 173 17.43 3.51 10.65
N PHE A 174 16.66 2.46 10.85
CA PHE A 174 15.20 2.52 10.85
C PHE A 174 14.68 3.44 11.95
N THR A 175 15.11 3.24 13.20
CA THR A 175 14.71 4.04 14.36
C THR A 175 15.11 5.50 14.18
N PHE A 176 16.31 5.77 13.70
CA PHE A 176 16.78 7.11 13.37
C PHE A 176 15.83 7.83 12.42
N GLY A 177 15.43 7.19 11.30
CA GLY A 177 14.52 7.79 10.32
C GLY A 177 13.12 8.07 10.88
N VAL A 178 12.57 7.13 11.66
CA VAL A 178 11.22 7.26 12.24
C VAL A 178 11.20 8.31 13.35
N VAL A 179 12.11 8.20 14.32
CA VAL A 179 12.15 9.09 15.50
C VAL A 179 12.50 10.51 15.09
N SER A 180 13.46 10.72 14.19
CA SER A 180 13.78 12.06 13.67
C SER A 180 12.55 12.74 13.06
N LYS A 181 11.75 11.99 12.29
CA LYS A 181 10.54 12.56 11.71
C LYS A 181 9.52 12.95 12.77
N MET A 182 9.21 12.03 13.69
CA MET A 182 8.25 12.31 14.76
C MET A 182 8.66 13.50 15.62
N LEU A 183 9.98 13.63 15.89
CA LEU A 183 10.49 14.72 16.70
C LEU A 183 10.43 16.07 15.98
N TYR A 184 10.86 16.18 14.72
CA TYR A 184 10.80 17.48 14.03
C TYR A 184 9.34 17.93 13.79
N GLU A 185 8.40 16.99 13.54
CA GLU A 185 6.97 17.29 13.43
C GLU A 185 6.37 17.74 14.79
N ALA A 186 6.87 17.21 15.90
CA ALA A 186 6.45 17.64 17.22
C ALA A 186 7.03 18.99 17.65
N ILE A 187 8.17 19.40 17.10
CA ILE A 187 8.82 20.70 17.35
C ILE A 187 8.19 21.81 16.51
N GLU A 188 7.61 21.49 15.36
CA GLU A 188 6.90 22.44 14.47
C GLU A 188 5.49 22.80 14.95
#